data_3336df970d16fa474e3f1909c3105130
#
_entry.id   3336df970d16fa474e3f1909c3105130
#
_cell.length_a   1.000
_cell.length_b   1.000
_cell.length_c   1.000
_cell.angle_alpha   90.00
_cell.angle_beta   90.00
_cell.angle_gamma   90.00
#
_symmetry.space_group_name_H-M   'P 1'
#
loop_
_entity.id
_entity.type
_entity.pdbx_description
1 polymer ?
#
loop_
_entity_poly.entity_id
_entity_poly.type
_entity_poly.pdbx_seq_one_letter_code
_entity_poly.pdbx_strand_id
1 'polypeptide(L)'
;MKRFHAHLHVDDLSQSIAFYSKLFAANPTRVEADYAKWMLEDPRVNFAISTRGAKPGLDHFGLQTDDAAELAELKARAEAADMALLDEGNTTCCYARSEKHWVTDPQGIAWEHFHTLGDIPVFNEAAPSSAAGAGFAVPSSTGWGAFTALADSMRARADLKLERSFSM
;
A
#
# COMPACT_ATOMS: atom_id res chain seq x y z
N MET A 1 -3.93 18.25 4.21
CA MET A 1 -2.64 18.37 3.44
C MET A 1 -2.01 17.00 3.33
N LYS A 2 -1.68 16.56 2.12
CA LYS A 2 -1.20 15.21 1.83
C LYS A 2 0.25 14.99 2.29
N ARG A 3 0.60 13.76 2.66
CA ARG A 3 1.93 13.31 3.07
C ARG A 3 2.42 12.27 2.07
N PHE A 4 3.63 12.42 1.56
CA PHE A 4 4.23 11.41 0.70
C PHE A 4 4.47 10.11 1.51
N HIS A 5 4.13 8.97 0.94
CA HIS A 5 4.36 7.66 1.54
C HIS A 5 5.34 6.84 0.71
N ALA A 6 6.23 6.15 1.39
CA ALA A 6 7.12 5.16 0.79
C ALA A 6 7.25 3.96 1.74
N HIS A 7 7.11 2.76 1.21
CA HIS A 7 7.35 1.51 1.92
C HIS A 7 8.46 0.71 1.23
N LEU A 8 9.44 0.30 2.02
CA LEU A 8 10.54 -0.52 1.54
C LEU A 8 10.59 -1.85 2.30
N HIS A 9 10.99 -2.90 1.60
CA HIS A 9 11.43 -4.15 2.22
C HIS A 9 12.91 -4.10 2.54
N VAL A 10 13.28 -4.61 3.70
CA VAL A 10 14.65 -4.67 4.19
C VAL A 10 14.97 -6.07 4.70
N ASP A 11 16.23 -6.48 4.64
CA ASP A 11 16.66 -7.78 5.17
C ASP A 11 16.89 -7.75 6.69
N ASP A 12 17.42 -6.64 7.20
CA ASP A 12 17.70 -6.43 8.63
C ASP A 12 17.00 -5.16 9.12
N LEU A 13 15.96 -5.37 9.92
CA LEU A 13 15.16 -4.28 10.46
C LEU A 13 15.97 -3.39 11.42
N SER A 14 16.78 -3.98 12.29
CA SER A 14 17.56 -3.26 13.30
C SER A 14 18.62 -2.37 12.66
N GLN A 15 19.35 -2.91 11.68
CA GLN A 15 20.35 -2.16 10.92
C GLN A 15 19.68 -1.02 10.14
N SER A 16 18.54 -1.30 9.53
CA SER A 16 17.79 -0.30 8.75
C SER A 16 17.21 0.80 9.64
N ILE A 17 16.69 0.47 10.82
CA ILE A 17 16.25 1.46 11.81
C ILE A 17 17.41 2.37 12.21
N ALA A 18 18.58 1.80 12.52
CA ALA A 18 19.75 2.58 12.90
C ALA A 18 20.21 3.52 11.76
N PHE A 19 20.14 3.08 10.51
CA PHE A 19 20.48 3.89 9.34
C PHE A 19 19.48 5.04 9.13
N TYR A 20 18.18 4.71 9.01
CA TYR A 20 17.15 5.72 8.70
C TYR A 20 16.94 6.72 9.85
N SER A 21 17.10 6.29 11.11
CA SER A 21 17.03 7.22 12.25
C SER A 21 18.13 8.27 12.21
N LYS A 22 19.34 7.90 11.76
CA LYS A 22 20.46 8.85 11.56
C LYS A 22 20.20 9.74 10.35
N LEU A 23 19.73 9.15 9.22
CA LEU A 23 19.46 9.89 8.00
C LEU A 23 18.39 10.96 8.21
N PHE A 24 17.31 10.64 8.93
CA PHE A 24 16.20 11.53 9.19
C PHE A 24 16.41 12.41 10.45
N ALA A 25 17.48 12.16 11.21
CA ALA A 25 17.69 12.77 12.54
C ALA A 25 16.45 12.62 13.46
N ALA A 26 15.73 11.50 13.34
CA ALA A 26 14.48 11.24 14.04
C ALA A 26 14.35 9.75 14.38
N ASN A 27 13.79 9.44 15.53
CA ASN A 27 13.42 8.07 15.87
C ASN A 27 12.13 7.66 15.13
N PRO A 28 11.95 6.35 14.85
CA PRO A 28 10.69 5.88 14.30
C PRO A 28 9.54 6.17 15.27
N THR A 29 8.39 6.55 14.72
CA THR A 29 7.16 6.80 15.49
C THR A 29 6.46 5.50 15.88
N ARG A 30 6.78 4.40 15.20
CA ARG A 30 6.33 3.05 15.52
C ARG A 30 7.41 2.04 15.20
N VAL A 31 7.58 1.02 16.07
CA VAL A 31 8.46 -0.13 15.88
C VAL A 31 7.73 -1.39 16.32
N GLU A 32 7.73 -2.40 15.46
CA GLU A 32 7.23 -3.74 15.70
C GLU A 32 8.34 -4.76 15.39
N ALA A 33 8.09 -6.04 15.61
CA ALA A 33 9.10 -7.08 15.38
C ALA A 33 9.59 -7.16 13.92
N ASP A 34 8.75 -6.74 12.97
CA ASP A 34 8.97 -6.87 11.52
C ASP A 34 8.68 -5.58 10.73
N TYR A 35 8.49 -4.45 11.45
CA TYR A 35 8.05 -3.19 10.85
C TYR A 35 8.57 -1.98 11.62
N ALA A 36 8.90 -0.90 10.93
CA ALA A 36 9.13 0.42 11.53
C ALA A 36 8.59 1.53 10.62
N LYS A 37 8.15 2.64 11.24
CA LYS A 37 7.57 3.78 10.53
C LYS A 37 8.05 5.09 11.12
N TRP A 38 8.37 6.06 10.25
CA TRP A 38 8.65 7.45 10.58
C TRP A 38 7.56 8.35 10.01
N MET A 39 7.07 9.26 10.83
CA MET A 39 6.17 10.33 10.40
C MET A 39 6.93 11.65 10.49
N LEU A 40 7.50 12.07 9.36
CA LEU A 40 8.30 13.30 9.27
C LEU A 40 7.41 14.48 8.91
N GLU A 41 7.70 15.67 9.45
CA GLU A 41 6.93 16.88 9.15
C GLU A 41 7.60 17.80 8.13
N ASP A 42 8.92 17.71 7.98
CA ASP A 42 9.68 18.50 7.01
C ASP A 42 10.79 17.64 6.36
N PRO A 43 10.63 17.17 5.11
CA PRO A 43 9.37 17.19 4.34
C PRO A 43 8.29 16.29 4.96
N ARG A 44 7.02 16.51 4.64
CA ARG A 44 5.94 15.64 5.13
C ARG A 44 5.99 14.27 4.46
N VAL A 45 6.57 13.31 5.17
CA VAL A 45 6.76 11.93 4.70
C VAL A 45 6.29 10.92 5.75
N ASN A 46 5.54 9.93 5.31
CA ASN A 46 5.32 8.68 6.01
C ASN A 46 6.25 7.64 5.39
N PHE A 47 7.35 7.35 6.05
CA PHE A 47 8.33 6.38 5.60
C PHE A 47 8.21 5.11 6.42
N ALA A 48 8.02 3.97 5.75
CA ALA A 48 7.89 2.67 6.39
C ALA A 48 8.89 1.66 5.84
N ILE A 49 9.34 0.76 6.72
CA ILE A 49 10.17 -0.39 6.35
C ILE A 49 9.62 -1.66 6.97
N SER A 50 9.76 -2.80 6.29
CA SER A 50 9.40 -4.10 6.84
C SER A 50 10.31 -5.23 6.33
N THR A 51 10.37 -6.33 7.09
CA THR A 51 11.06 -7.57 6.68
C THR A 51 10.12 -8.59 6.03
N ARG A 52 8.96 -8.15 5.54
CA ARG A 52 7.89 -9.03 5.02
C ARG A 52 8.04 -9.35 3.54
N GLY A 53 8.87 -8.62 2.81
CA GLY A 53 9.10 -8.84 1.39
C GLY A 53 10.02 -9.99 1.07
N ALA A 54 9.83 -10.56 -0.12
CA ALA A 54 10.70 -11.62 -0.62
C ALA A 54 12.10 -11.13 -0.99
N LYS A 55 12.25 -9.82 -1.25
CA LYS A 55 13.52 -9.17 -1.60
C LYS A 55 13.53 -7.74 -1.04
N PRO A 56 14.69 -7.22 -0.60
CA PRO A 56 14.83 -5.82 -0.24
C PRO A 56 14.60 -4.92 -1.45
N GLY A 57 14.11 -3.72 -1.19
CA GLY A 57 13.86 -2.70 -2.20
C GLY A 57 12.52 -2.01 -2.00
N LEU A 58 12.12 -1.24 -3.00
CA LEU A 58 10.83 -0.55 -3.01
C LEU A 58 9.68 -1.56 -3.06
N ASP A 59 8.74 -1.43 -2.13
CA ASP A 59 7.45 -2.10 -2.18
C ASP A 59 6.43 -1.24 -2.93
N HIS A 60 6.14 -0.06 -2.40
CA HIS A 60 5.25 0.90 -3.06
C HIS A 60 5.55 2.33 -2.63
N PHE A 61 5.04 3.27 -3.41
CA PHE A 61 4.84 4.66 -3.03
C PHE A 61 3.38 4.94 -2.68
N GLY A 62 3.10 6.16 -2.20
CA GLY A 62 1.72 6.55 -1.94
C GLY A 62 1.53 7.99 -1.48
N LEU A 63 0.27 8.31 -1.22
CA LEU A 63 -0.15 9.56 -0.63
C LEU A 63 -1.08 9.28 0.55
N GLN A 64 -0.64 9.61 1.74
CA GLN A 64 -1.48 9.61 2.92
C GLN A 64 -2.23 10.94 2.99
N THR A 65 -3.54 10.88 3.18
CA THR A 65 -4.40 12.04 3.35
C THR A 65 -4.74 12.29 4.81
N ASP A 66 -4.99 13.54 5.18
CA ASP A 66 -5.37 13.92 6.54
C ASP A 66 -6.86 13.61 6.80
N ASP A 67 -7.69 13.51 5.74
CA ASP A 67 -9.11 13.22 5.83
C ASP A 67 -9.66 12.45 4.61
N ALA A 68 -10.90 11.97 4.75
CA ALA A 68 -11.59 11.21 3.71
C ALA A 68 -11.93 12.05 2.46
N ALA A 69 -12.12 13.37 2.60
CA ALA A 69 -12.41 14.24 1.46
C ALA A 69 -11.20 14.38 0.54
N GLU A 70 -10.00 14.51 1.12
CA GLU A 70 -8.74 14.48 0.36
C GLU A 70 -8.52 13.13 -0.34
N LEU A 71 -8.91 12.01 0.29
CA LEU A 71 -8.83 10.69 -0.33
C LEU A 71 -9.80 10.57 -1.51
N ALA A 72 -11.04 11.02 -1.34
CA ALA A 72 -12.03 11.05 -2.41
C ALA A 72 -11.60 11.93 -3.60
N GLU A 73 -10.93 13.06 -3.33
CA GLU A 73 -10.33 13.91 -4.37
C GLU A 73 -9.27 13.15 -5.20
N LEU A 74 -8.38 12.39 -4.55
CA LEU A 74 -7.38 11.58 -5.25
C LEU A 74 -8.02 10.49 -6.10
N LYS A 75 -9.07 9.83 -5.58
CA LYS A 75 -9.84 8.84 -6.31
C LYS A 75 -10.51 9.43 -7.55
N ALA A 76 -11.22 10.54 -7.40
CA ALA A 76 -11.88 11.23 -8.51
C ALA A 76 -10.88 11.69 -9.60
N ARG A 77 -9.67 12.11 -9.18
CA ARG A 77 -8.60 12.49 -10.10
C ARG A 77 -8.08 11.28 -10.90
N ALA A 78 -7.90 10.12 -10.26
CA ALA A 78 -7.50 8.89 -10.93
C ALA A 78 -8.57 8.40 -11.90
N GLU A 79 -9.85 8.45 -11.52
CA GLU A 79 -10.99 8.11 -12.37
C GLU A 79 -11.11 9.03 -13.58
N ALA A 80 -10.99 10.35 -13.38
CA ALA A 80 -11.02 11.34 -14.47
C ALA A 80 -9.86 11.19 -15.46
N ALA A 81 -8.73 10.66 -15.02
CA ALA A 81 -7.57 10.35 -15.86
C ALA A 81 -7.61 8.92 -16.44
N ASP A 82 -8.71 8.20 -16.26
CA ASP A 82 -8.90 6.81 -16.74
C ASP A 82 -7.78 5.85 -16.27
N MET A 83 -7.22 6.10 -15.07
CA MET A 83 -6.22 5.23 -14.47
C MET A 83 -6.86 3.92 -14.00
N ALA A 84 -6.10 2.81 -14.10
CA ALA A 84 -6.51 1.55 -13.50
C ALA A 84 -6.49 1.67 -11.97
N LEU A 85 -7.67 1.71 -11.36
CA LEU A 85 -7.87 1.91 -9.92
C LEU A 85 -8.40 0.63 -9.28
N LEU A 86 -7.77 0.21 -8.18
CA LEU A 86 -8.27 -0.82 -7.29
C LEU A 86 -8.73 -0.16 -5.99
N ASP A 87 -10.01 -0.21 -5.72
CA ASP A 87 -10.60 0.26 -4.47
C ASP A 87 -10.67 -0.90 -3.46
N GLU A 88 -9.94 -0.78 -2.35
CA GLU A 88 -9.99 -1.75 -1.26
C GLU A 88 -10.97 -1.32 -0.15
N GLY A 89 -11.45 -0.07 -0.19
CA GLY A 89 -12.30 0.48 0.85
C GLY A 89 -11.64 0.47 2.23
N ASN A 90 -12.42 0.13 3.26
CA ASN A 90 -11.91 -0.03 4.62
C ASN A 90 -11.14 -1.35 4.75
N THR A 91 -9.86 -1.25 5.08
CA THR A 91 -8.98 -2.40 5.25
C THR A 91 -8.07 -2.24 6.47
N THR A 92 -7.55 -3.36 6.98
CA THR A 92 -6.59 -3.41 8.07
C THR A 92 -5.28 -3.95 7.53
N CYS A 93 -4.25 -3.10 7.56
CA CYS A 93 -2.90 -3.48 7.13
C CYS A 93 -1.86 -2.61 7.83
N CYS A 94 -0.65 -3.17 7.98
CA CYS A 94 0.51 -2.40 8.43
C CYS A 94 0.30 -1.74 9.79
N TYR A 95 -0.36 -2.45 10.71
CA TYR A 95 -0.71 -1.99 12.06
C TYR A 95 -1.66 -0.79 12.09
N ALA A 96 -2.39 -0.55 11.00
CA ALA A 96 -3.39 0.50 10.92
C ALA A 96 -4.68 0.01 10.23
N ARG A 97 -5.81 0.60 10.61
CA ARG A 97 -7.04 0.56 9.85
C ARG A 97 -7.10 1.81 8.99
N SER A 98 -7.33 1.64 7.71
CA SER A 98 -7.39 2.72 6.75
C SER A 98 -8.43 2.47 5.67
N GLU A 99 -8.91 3.54 5.07
CA GLU A 99 -9.61 3.51 3.80
C GLU A 99 -8.57 3.77 2.70
N LYS A 100 -8.57 2.97 1.63
CA LYS A 100 -7.54 3.07 0.61
C LYS A 100 -7.97 2.63 -0.77
N HIS A 101 -7.25 3.14 -1.76
CA HIS A 101 -7.26 2.64 -3.13
C HIS A 101 -5.85 2.69 -3.72
N TRP A 102 -5.65 1.91 -4.77
CA TRP A 102 -4.38 1.77 -5.45
C TRP A 102 -4.47 2.20 -6.90
N VAL A 103 -3.41 2.81 -7.40
CA VAL A 103 -3.16 2.99 -8.83
C VAL A 103 -1.78 2.44 -9.16
N THR A 104 -1.56 2.09 -10.42
CA THR A 104 -0.26 1.57 -10.88
C THR A 104 0.28 2.51 -11.94
N ASP A 105 1.54 2.88 -11.82
CA ASP A 105 2.21 3.71 -12.81
C ASP A 105 2.57 2.93 -14.09
N PRO A 106 2.99 3.59 -15.17
CA PRO A 106 3.34 2.90 -16.42
C PRO A 106 4.51 1.92 -16.31
N GLN A 107 5.35 2.00 -15.27
CA GLN A 107 6.44 1.07 -14.98
C GLN A 107 6.02 -0.09 -14.08
N GLY A 108 4.77 -0.09 -13.61
CA GLY A 108 4.21 -1.12 -12.75
C GLY A 108 4.48 -0.89 -11.26
N ILE A 109 4.89 0.32 -10.85
CA ILE A 109 5.04 0.67 -9.43
C ILE A 109 3.65 0.95 -8.86
N ALA A 110 3.33 0.29 -7.74
CA ALA A 110 2.09 0.51 -7.03
C ALA A 110 2.13 1.85 -6.26
N TRP A 111 1.02 2.58 -6.28
CA TRP A 111 0.80 3.81 -5.53
C TRP A 111 -0.43 3.65 -4.65
N GLU A 112 -0.21 3.65 -3.34
CA GLU A 112 -1.25 3.57 -2.32
C GLU A 112 -1.75 4.97 -1.99
N HIS A 113 -3.05 5.23 -2.17
CA HIS A 113 -3.71 6.41 -1.65
C HIS A 113 -4.56 6.00 -0.46
N PHE A 114 -4.34 6.60 0.71
CA PHE A 114 -5.01 6.15 1.93
C PHE A 114 -5.25 7.26 2.94
N HIS A 115 -6.30 7.06 3.73
CA HIS A 115 -6.62 7.80 4.95
C HIS A 115 -6.60 6.85 6.14
N THR A 116 -5.79 7.15 7.16
CA THR A 116 -5.69 6.33 8.37
C THR A 116 -6.86 6.62 9.30
N LEU A 117 -7.61 5.56 9.65
CA LEU A 117 -8.77 5.63 10.56
C LEU A 117 -8.39 5.34 12.01
N GLY A 118 -7.26 4.66 12.24
CA GLY A 118 -6.75 4.34 13.58
C GLY A 118 -5.65 3.30 13.56
N ASP A 119 -4.91 3.22 14.64
CA ASP A 119 -3.88 2.20 14.86
C ASP A 119 -4.49 0.91 15.40
N ILE A 120 -3.93 -0.24 15.01
CA ILE A 120 -4.29 -1.56 15.50
C ILE A 120 -3.03 -2.32 15.96
N PRO A 121 -3.17 -3.29 16.91
CA PRO A 121 -2.02 -4.00 17.48
C PRO A 121 -1.46 -5.12 16.59
N VAL A 122 -2.12 -5.44 15.47
CA VAL A 122 -1.77 -6.54 14.56
C VAL A 122 -1.48 -6.01 13.17
N PHE A 123 -0.65 -6.73 12.40
CA PHE A 123 -0.33 -6.31 11.03
C PHE A 123 -1.54 -6.36 10.10
N ASN A 124 -2.28 -7.47 10.12
CA ASN A 124 -3.55 -7.64 9.42
C ASN A 124 -4.56 -8.28 10.36
N GLU A 125 -5.75 -7.73 10.46
CA GLU A 125 -6.90 -8.49 10.98
C GLU A 125 -7.46 -9.33 9.83
N ALA A 126 -7.57 -10.65 10.05
CA ALA A 126 -8.32 -11.47 9.12
C ALA A 126 -9.76 -10.92 9.06
N ALA A 127 -10.27 -10.67 7.85
CA ALA A 127 -11.67 -10.30 7.69
C ALA A 127 -12.54 -11.31 8.45
N PRO A 128 -13.55 -10.88 9.22
CA PRO A 128 -14.43 -11.81 9.92
C PRO A 128 -15.02 -12.76 8.86
N SER A 129 -14.74 -14.06 8.99
CA SER A 129 -15.33 -15.05 8.12
C SER A 129 -16.84 -14.97 8.32
N SER A 130 -17.57 -14.53 7.32
CA SER A 130 -19.02 -14.73 7.28
C SER A 130 -19.24 -16.23 7.12
N ALA A 131 -19.35 -16.91 8.25
CA ALA A 131 -19.68 -18.33 8.31
C ALA A 131 -21.14 -18.48 7.91
N ALA A 132 -21.37 -18.87 6.65
CA ALA A 132 -22.48 -19.74 6.27
C ALA A 132 -22.30 -20.22 4.82
N GLY A 133 -21.94 -21.48 4.66
CA GLY A 133 -22.34 -22.26 3.50
C GLY A 133 -21.31 -22.53 2.41
N ALA A 134 -20.94 -23.81 2.30
CA ALA A 134 -20.33 -24.54 1.20
C ALA A 134 -18.80 -24.46 1.05
N GLY A 135 -18.17 -25.62 1.37
CA GLY A 135 -16.76 -25.87 1.32
C GLY A 135 -16.13 -25.68 -0.07
N PHE A 136 -15.13 -24.82 -0.07
CA PHE A 136 -14.00 -24.92 -0.97
C PHE A 136 -12.76 -24.64 -0.13
N ALA A 137 -11.90 -25.64 -0.04
CA ALA A 137 -10.60 -25.52 0.58
C ALA A 137 -9.75 -24.56 -0.27
N VAL A 138 -9.46 -23.39 0.26
CA VAL A 138 -8.48 -22.46 -0.32
C VAL A 138 -7.14 -22.77 0.34
N PRO A 139 -6.06 -23.09 -0.40
CA PRO A 139 -4.75 -23.26 0.19
C PRO A 139 -4.29 -21.95 0.82
N SER A 140 -3.73 -22.05 2.03
CA SER A 140 -3.12 -20.94 2.75
C SER A 140 -1.95 -20.37 1.93
N SER A 141 -2.20 -19.29 1.19
CA SER A 141 -1.15 -18.52 0.54
C SER A 141 -0.85 -17.31 1.42
N THR A 142 0.36 -17.26 1.94
CA THR A 142 1.01 -16.07 2.46
C THR A 142 0.78 -14.89 1.51
N GLY A 143 0.28 -13.76 2.02
CA GLY A 143 -0.37 -12.65 1.30
C GLY A 143 0.45 -11.84 0.28
N TRP A 144 1.38 -12.46 -0.43
CA TRP A 144 2.26 -11.81 -1.42
C TRP A 144 1.91 -12.18 -2.88
N GLY A 145 1.21 -13.28 -3.10
CA GLY A 145 0.76 -13.66 -4.45
C GLY A 145 -0.29 -12.73 -5.04
N ALA A 146 -0.98 -11.94 -4.21
CA ALA A 146 -2.04 -11.05 -4.66
C ALA A 146 -1.52 -9.80 -5.39
N PHE A 147 -0.35 -9.25 -4.98
CA PHE A 147 0.19 -8.04 -5.60
C PHE A 147 0.77 -8.27 -7.00
N THR A 148 1.47 -9.38 -7.23
CA THR A 148 1.96 -9.72 -8.58
C THR A 148 0.81 -10.05 -9.53
N ALA A 149 -0.20 -10.79 -9.07
CA ALA A 149 -1.39 -11.08 -9.87
C ALA A 149 -2.21 -9.83 -10.19
N LEU A 150 -2.21 -8.84 -9.30
CA LEU A 150 -2.92 -7.57 -9.48
C LEU A 150 -2.22 -6.68 -10.52
N ALA A 151 -0.90 -6.55 -10.43
CA ALA A 151 -0.10 -5.81 -11.41
C ALA A 151 -0.23 -6.43 -12.80
N ASP A 152 -0.24 -7.76 -12.91
CA ASP A 152 -0.43 -8.48 -14.17
C ASP A 152 -1.85 -8.33 -14.71
N SER A 153 -2.88 -8.34 -13.86
CA SER A 153 -4.27 -8.10 -14.26
C SER A 153 -4.51 -6.67 -14.72
N MET A 154 -3.85 -5.68 -14.08
CA MET A 154 -3.93 -4.29 -14.47
C MET A 154 -3.18 -4.01 -15.79
N ARG A 155 -2.02 -4.63 -16.01
CA ARG A 155 -1.29 -4.56 -17.29
C ARG A 155 -2.11 -5.14 -18.43
N ALA A 156 -2.73 -6.30 -18.27
CA ALA A 156 -3.57 -6.92 -19.29
C ALA A 156 -4.78 -6.05 -19.69
N ARG A 157 -5.33 -5.27 -18.76
CA ARG A 157 -6.43 -4.33 -19.06
C ARG A 157 -5.97 -3.07 -19.77
N ALA A 158 -4.77 -2.58 -19.47
CA ALA A 158 -4.17 -1.42 -20.15
C ALA A 158 -3.82 -1.76 -21.61
N ASP A 159 -3.25 -2.93 -21.86
CA ASP A 159 -2.92 -3.40 -23.21
C ASP A 159 -4.16 -3.59 -24.08
N LEU A 160 -5.26 -4.14 -23.52
CA LEU A 160 -6.52 -4.28 -24.24
C LEU A 160 -7.16 -2.93 -24.64
N LYS A 161 -6.91 -1.88 -23.86
CA LYS A 161 -7.45 -0.54 -24.13
C LYS A 161 -6.65 0.19 -25.20
N LEU A 162 -5.31 0.02 -25.20
CA LEU A 162 -4.46 0.58 -26.26
C LEU A 162 -4.80 0.00 -27.63
N GLU A 163 -5.00 -1.30 -27.75
CA GLU A 163 -5.36 -1.95 -29.02
C GLU A 163 -6.69 -1.45 -29.61
N ARG A 164 -7.64 -1.09 -28.75
CA ARG A 164 -8.92 -0.53 -29.21
C ARG A 164 -8.85 0.93 -29.70
N SER A 165 -7.86 1.70 -29.23
CA SER A 165 -7.66 3.09 -29.66
C SER A 165 -6.96 3.23 -31.01
N PHE A 166 -6.28 2.20 -31.49
CA PHE A 166 -5.59 2.20 -32.80
C PHE A 166 -6.41 1.57 -33.94
N SER A 167 -7.64 1.14 -33.68
CA SER A 167 -8.52 0.50 -34.68
C SER A 167 -9.71 1.39 -35.11
N MET A 168 -9.59 2.72 -34.97
CA MET A 168 -10.51 3.70 -35.57
C MET A 168 -9.77 4.64 -36.51
#